data_4a41261852195303cae7715194ba3633
#
_entry.id   4a41261852195303cae7715194ba3633
#
_cell.length_a   1.000
_cell.length_b   1.000
_cell.length_c   1.000
_cell.angle_alpha   90.00
_cell.angle_beta   90.00
_cell.angle_gamma   90.00
#
_symmetry.space_group_name_H-M   'P 1'
#
loop_
_entity.id
_entity.type
_entity.pdbx_description
1 polymer ?
#
loop_
_entity_poly.entity_id
_entity_poly.type
_entity_poly.pdbx_seq_one_letter_code
_entity_poly.pdbx_strand_id
1 'polypeptide(L)'
;MRTGRLRALIVISVAALVAPVLVALAPTEPAEAATAGAFNPGNIISDSLFYDGGAMSGDQVEGFLQGKVPRCSSGYTCLEDDTQATPNMAASSYCPGGYAGSGSERAADIIAKVGAACNISQRVLLVLLEKEQSLVTLSNPGSGRYTSATGFGCPDTAPCDPSVGGFFYQVYYAARQFQNYAQNPTRWNYQPGRVNNIPYSPLNCGSAPVYIQNKATAGLYIYTPYQPNAAALANLYGGGDACSSYGNRNFWRLFTDWFGPTTAASTLLRTIANATLYVVSGDVKYPIASGSVWTAYSVLGPVGYVSQQYLDGLTAGHLAGRTIRDTGGTIYFIDSGIKLPLTSCSQAADYGASCADTGYVQLSDIQSSAFSTGPALSNVLGTVEGARYYIHAGTKAEILDDQSQTVGGIPIGMNVLTENAVADLPLVAPIVRDGVYAVARGTSSYSLLSLGTAYQVAAGDETAFGVSTRTAGSLWPASLALLPQGGSALTGYVSSGGIESQISSTGRSTVALRPDFCF
;
A
#
# COMPACT_ATOMS: atom_id res chain seq x y z
N MET A 1 -31.24 -68.05 -29.68
CA MET A 1 -31.94 -67.54 -28.48
C MET A 1 -30.93 -67.24 -27.42
N ARG A 2 -31.00 -66.13 -26.79
CA ARG A 2 -30.25 -65.47 -25.68
C ARG A 2 -29.20 -64.43 -26.10
N THR A 3 -29.68 -63.23 -26.07
CA THR A 3 -29.01 -61.98 -26.18
C THR A 3 -28.16 -61.73 -24.94
N GLY A 4 -26.86 -61.53 -25.11
CA GLY A 4 -25.92 -61.05 -24.04
C GLY A 4 -25.50 -59.62 -24.33
N ARG A 5 -25.91 -58.69 -23.47
CA ARG A 5 -25.51 -57.27 -23.53
C ARG A 5 -24.08 -57.10 -22.99
N LEU A 6 -23.18 -56.68 -23.83
CA LEU A 6 -21.85 -56.20 -23.43
C LEU A 6 -21.99 -54.79 -22.82
N ARG A 7 -21.59 -54.64 -21.56
CA ARG A 7 -21.39 -53.33 -20.90
C ARG A 7 -19.95 -52.88 -21.16
N ALA A 8 -19.80 -51.81 -21.94
CA ALA A 8 -18.51 -51.15 -22.10
C ALA A 8 -18.23 -50.30 -20.88
N LEU A 9 -17.13 -50.61 -20.15
CA LEU A 9 -16.55 -49.79 -19.11
C LEU A 9 -15.66 -48.73 -19.79
N ILE A 10 -16.05 -47.48 -19.71
CA ILE A 10 -15.21 -46.34 -20.09
C ILE A 10 -14.29 -46.02 -18.90
N VAL A 11 -13.01 -46.32 -19.04
CA VAL A 11 -11.96 -45.89 -18.12
C VAL A 11 -11.53 -44.48 -18.56
N ILE A 12 -11.90 -43.46 -17.78
CA ILE A 12 -11.42 -42.11 -17.99
C ILE A 12 -10.06 -42.01 -17.28
N SER A 13 -8.99 -42.01 -18.04
CA SER A 13 -7.65 -41.72 -17.58
C SER A 13 -7.50 -40.20 -17.42
N VAL A 14 -7.50 -39.72 -16.17
CA VAL A 14 -7.13 -38.33 -15.86
C VAL A 14 -5.60 -38.24 -15.92
N ALA A 15 -5.07 -37.77 -17.03
CA ALA A 15 -3.67 -37.35 -17.12
C ALA A 15 -3.51 -35.99 -16.45
N ALA A 16 -2.96 -35.98 -15.23
CA ALA A 16 -2.54 -34.75 -14.55
C ALA A 16 -1.34 -34.15 -15.30
N LEU A 17 -1.58 -33.10 -16.09
CA LEU A 17 -0.55 -32.26 -16.68
C LEU A 17 0.08 -31.44 -15.53
N VAL A 18 1.23 -31.87 -15.02
CA VAL A 18 2.12 -31.05 -14.20
C VAL A 18 2.82 -30.09 -15.17
N ALA A 19 2.27 -28.89 -15.35
CA ALA A 19 2.98 -27.81 -16.03
C ALA A 19 4.07 -27.27 -15.06
N PRO A 20 5.35 -27.19 -15.47
CA PRO A 20 6.34 -26.47 -14.69
C PRO A 20 5.95 -25.00 -14.66
N VAL A 21 5.66 -24.47 -13.47
CA VAL A 21 5.55 -23.02 -13.25
C VAL A 21 6.95 -22.45 -13.45
N LEU A 22 7.22 -21.97 -14.65
CA LEU A 22 8.32 -21.05 -14.91
C LEU A 22 7.97 -19.77 -14.12
N VAL A 23 8.56 -19.62 -12.95
CA VAL A 23 8.64 -18.33 -12.27
C VAL A 23 9.48 -17.44 -13.19
N ALA A 24 8.81 -16.69 -14.06
CA ALA A 24 9.45 -15.60 -14.77
C ALA A 24 9.89 -14.61 -13.68
N LEU A 25 11.20 -14.55 -13.45
CA LEU A 25 11.84 -13.43 -12.75
C LEU A 25 11.39 -12.19 -13.53
N ALA A 26 10.53 -11.37 -12.93
CA ALA A 26 10.19 -10.08 -13.50
C ALA A 26 11.52 -9.36 -13.76
N PRO A 27 11.75 -8.82 -14.97
CA PRO A 27 12.93 -8.05 -15.23
C PRO A 27 12.95 -6.92 -14.20
N THR A 28 14.00 -6.88 -13.38
CA THR A 28 14.32 -5.71 -12.57
C THR A 28 14.57 -4.60 -13.57
N GLU A 29 13.69 -3.60 -13.60
CA GLU A 29 13.96 -2.39 -14.36
C GLU A 29 15.36 -1.90 -13.96
N PRO A 30 16.20 -1.49 -14.93
CA PRO A 30 17.52 -0.98 -14.59
C PRO A 30 17.33 0.21 -13.65
N ALA A 31 18.07 0.20 -12.53
CA ALA A 31 18.02 1.29 -11.57
C ALA A 31 18.40 2.59 -12.30
N GLU A 32 17.51 3.59 -12.25
CA GLU A 32 17.80 4.89 -12.83
C GLU A 32 18.92 5.57 -12.04
N ALA A 33 19.83 6.24 -12.75
CA ALA A 33 20.92 6.98 -12.12
C ALA A 33 20.35 8.07 -11.17
N ALA A 34 21.00 8.24 -10.03
CA ALA A 34 20.59 9.22 -9.04
C ALA A 34 20.56 10.64 -9.62
N THR A 35 19.52 11.41 -9.34
CA THR A 35 19.38 12.81 -9.74
C THR A 35 19.39 13.73 -8.52
N ALA A 36 20.13 14.83 -8.55
CA ALA A 36 20.33 15.72 -7.41
C ALA A 36 19.03 16.21 -6.74
N GLY A 37 18.00 16.46 -7.55
CA GLY A 37 16.70 16.92 -7.08
C GLY A 37 15.89 15.88 -6.27
N ALA A 38 16.29 14.61 -6.33
CA ALA A 38 15.63 13.52 -5.59
C ALA A 38 16.24 13.30 -4.19
N PHE A 39 17.35 13.93 -3.86
CA PHE A 39 17.92 13.85 -2.51
C PHE A 39 17.06 14.60 -1.49
N ASN A 40 16.56 13.88 -0.50
CA ASN A 40 15.82 14.46 0.62
C ASN A 40 16.64 14.31 1.91
N PRO A 41 17.19 15.40 2.48
CA PRO A 41 17.99 15.33 3.71
C PRO A 41 17.21 14.80 4.91
N GLY A 42 15.88 14.97 4.94
CA GLY A 42 15.02 14.45 6.01
C GLY A 42 14.60 12.99 5.83
N ASN A 43 14.78 12.45 4.62
CA ASN A 43 14.44 11.06 4.28
C ASN A 43 15.45 10.50 3.29
N ILE A 44 16.68 10.26 3.75
CA ILE A 44 17.77 9.74 2.94
C ILE A 44 17.46 8.33 2.44
N ILE A 45 16.86 7.51 3.30
CA ILE A 45 16.34 6.17 3.01
C ILE A 45 15.20 5.84 3.95
N SER A 46 14.19 5.12 3.48
CA SER A 46 13.06 4.67 4.29
C SER A 46 13.46 3.55 5.27
N ASP A 47 12.77 3.46 6.42
CA ASP A 47 12.99 2.39 7.39
C ASP A 47 12.74 1.00 6.79
N SER A 48 11.73 0.86 5.92
CA SER A 48 11.41 -0.39 5.24
C SER A 48 12.50 -0.93 4.32
N LEU A 49 13.31 -0.05 3.74
CA LEU A 49 14.46 -0.45 2.92
C LEU A 49 15.71 -0.67 3.75
N PHE A 50 15.87 0.10 4.83
CA PHE A 50 17.07 0.04 5.66
C PHE A 50 17.08 -1.18 6.59
N TYR A 51 15.93 -1.47 7.22
CA TYR A 51 15.79 -2.54 8.22
C TYR A 51 15.24 -3.86 7.65
N ASP A 52 15.25 -4.05 6.32
CA ASP A 52 14.88 -5.29 5.66
C ASP A 52 16.03 -6.32 5.67
N GLY A 53 16.22 -7.01 6.80
CA GLY A 53 17.26 -8.03 6.99
C GLY A 53 17.13 -9.27 6.10
N GLY A 54 16.05 -9.39 5.34
CA GLY A 54 15.83 -10.47 4.36
C GLY A 54 15.93 -10.02 2.90
N ALA A 55 16.46 -8.82 2.63
CA ALA A 55 16.49 -8.22 1.30
C ALA A 55 17.29 -9.00 0.26
N MET A 56 18.33 -9.74 0.67
CA MET A 56 19.15 -10.57 -0.23
C MET A 56 19.62 -11.84 0.51
N SER A 57 19.61 -12.98 -0.20
CA SER A 57 20.29 -14.21 0.23
C SER A 57 21.80 -14.13 0.02
N GLY A 58 22.57 -15.07 0.59
CA GLY A 58 24.02 -15.17 0.37
C GLY A 58 24.39 -15.30 -1.11
N ASP A 59 23.65 -16.10 -1.86
CA ASP A 59 23.91 -16.28 -3.30
C ASP A 59 23.52 -15.04 -4.12
N GLN A 60 22.53 -14.26 -3.69
CA GLN A 60 22.21 -12.97 -4.33
C GLN A 60 23.28 -11.92 -4.04
N VAL A 61 23.82 -11.88 -2.82
CA VAL A 61 24.94 -11.02 -2.46
C VAL A 61 26.18 -11.41 -3.27
N GLU A 62 26.48 -12.71 -3.35
CA GLU A 62 27.58 -13.24 -4.15
C GLU A 62 27.48 -12.83 -5.63
N GLY A 63 26.32 -13.08 -6.26
CA GLY A 63 26.08 -12.69 -7.66
C GLY A 63 26.19 -11.18 -7.88
N PHE A 64 25.79 -10.36 -6.89
CA PHE A 64 25.96 -8.91 -6.96
C PHE A 64 27.44 -8.50 -6.91
N LEU A 65 28.23 -9.08 -6.00
CA LEU A 65 29.67 -8.81 -5.87
C LEU A 65 30.43 -9.21 -7.14
N GLN A 66 30.17 -10.41 -7.67
CA GLN A 66 30.74 -10.88 -8.94
C GLN A 66 30.37 -9.97 -10.13
N GLY A 67 29.15 -9.43 -10.13
CA GLY A 67 28.72 -8.45 -11.12
C GLY A 67 29.46 -7.11 -11.03
N LYS A 68 29.95 -6.72 -9.83
CA LYS A 68 30.72 -5.49 -9.60
C LYS A 68 32.19 -5.66 -9.89
N VAL A 69 32.79 -6.80 -9.50
CA VAL A 69 34.21 -7.14 -9.75
C VAL A 69 34.29 -8.52 -10.39
N PRO A 70 34.09 -8.63 -11.72
CA PRO A 70 34.15 -9.94 -12.41
C PRO A 70 35.51 -10.64 -12.33
N ARG A 71 36.56 -9.92 -12.00
CA ARG A 71 37.91 -10.45 -11.82
C ARG A 71 38.72 -9.58 -10.86
N CYS A 72 39.20 -10.18 -9.80
CA CYS A 72 40.17 -9.57 -8.89
C CYS A 72 41.56 -9.44 -9.53
N SER A 73 42.27 -8.37 -9.21
CA SER A 73 43.63 -8.16 -9.66
C SER A 73 44.56 -9.20 -9.03
N SER A 74 45.55 -9.66 -9.81
CA SER A 74 46.50 -10.68 -9.34
C SER A 74 47.21 -10.25 -8.06
N GLY A 75 47.25 -11.13 -7.07
CA GLY A 75 47.91 -10.89 -5.78
C GLY A 75 47.01 -10.19 -4.75
N TYR A 76 45.75 -9.94 -5.08
CA TYR A 76 44.73 -9.40 -4.15
C TYR A 76 43.59 -10.41 -3.94
N THR A 77 42.87 -10.27 -2.84
CA THR A 77 41.64 -10.99 -2.56
C THR A 77 40.50 -9.96 -2.52
N CYS A 78 39.60 -10.00 -3.47
CA CYS A 78 38.45 -9.11 -3.53
C CYS A 78 37.31 -9.68 -2.70
N LEU A 79 36.27 -8.86 -2.47
CA LEU A 79 35.21 -9.23 -1.56
C LEU A 79 34.40 -10.47 -2.00
N GLU A 80 34.24 -10.70 -3.30
CA GLU A 80 33.63 -11.90 -3.87
C GLU A 80 34.42 -13.18 -3.61
N ASP A 81 35.73 -13.09 -3.44
CA ASP A 81 36.62 -14.23 -3.20
C ASP A 81 36.98 -14.41 -1.71
N ASP A 82 36.62 -13.41 -0.85
CA ASP A 82 37.03 -13.43 0.56
C ASP A 82 36.26 -14.51 1.37
N THR A 83 37.05 -15.30 2.09
CA THR A 83 36.54 -16.30 3.02
C THR A 83 37.28 -16.25 4.34
N GLN A 84 36.57 -16.36 5.45
CA GLN A 84 37.16 -16.33 6.78
C GLN A 84 36.39 -17.20 7.79
N ALA A 85 37.06 -17.55 8.89
CA ALA A 85 36.40 -18.10 10.04
C ALA A 85 35.56 -17.01 10.77
N THR A 86 34.36 -17.35 11.21
CA THR A 86 33.47 -16.46 11.94
C THR A 86 33.05 -17.05 13.29
N PRO A 87 32.91 -16.23 14.33
CA PRO A 87 32.48 -16.69 15.65
C PRO A 87 30.95 -16.86 15.74
N ASN A 88 30.49 -17.61 16.72
CA ASN A 88 29.08 -17.55 17.15
C ASN A 88 28.83 -16.27 17.94
N MET A 89 27.74 -15.56 17.61
CA MET A 89 27.26 -14.40 18.38
C MET A 89 25.88 -14.72 18.94
N ALA A 90 25.75 -14.64 20.26
CA ALA A 90 24.46 -14.86 20.93
C ALA A 90 23.40 -13.84 20.48
N ALA A 91 22.14 -14.24 20.45
CA ALA A 91 21.02 -13.33 20.26
C ALA A 91 21.04 -12.21 21.30
N SER A 92 20.73 -11.00 20.86
CA SER A 92 20.66 -9.80 21.71
C SER A 92 19.48 -8.93 21.27
N SER A 93 19.13 -7.90 22.06
CA SER A 93 18.09 -6.94 21.69
C SER A 93 18.35 -6.27 20.33
N TYR A 94 19.60 -6.08 19.95
CA TYR A 94 19.99 -5.43 18.70
C TYR A 94 20.17 -6.41 17.53
N CYS A 95 20.44 -7.68 17.81
CA CYS A 95 20.57 -8.73 16.80
C CYS A 95 19.80 -9.98 17.30
N PRO A 96 18.45 -9.94 17.25
CA PRO A 96 17.60 -10.98 17.86
C PRO A 96 17.75 -12.35 17.20
N GLY A 97 18.21 -12.42 15.94
CA GLY A 97 18.46 -13.69 15.26
C GLY A 97 19.69 -14.44 15.76
N GLY A 98 20.62 -13.78 16.47
CA GLY A 98 21.93 -14.34 16.75
C GLY A 98 22.72 -14.62 15.47
N TYR A 99 23.98 -15.08 15.60
CA TYR A 99 24.79 -15.44 14.45
C TYR A 99 25.48 -16.79 14.70
N ALA A 100 25.23 -17.77 13.85
CA ALA A 100 25.93 -19.05 13.88
C ALA A 100 27.19 -18.96 13.02
N GLY A 101 28.37 -19.00 13.65
CA GLY A 101 29.66 -18.93 13.00
C GLY A 101 30.01 -20.20 12.24
N SER A 102 31.09 -20.10 11.44
CA SER A 102 31.63 -21.21 10.66
C SER A 102 33.17 -21.14 10.63
N GLY A 103 33.82 -22.29 10.41
CA GLY A 103 35.30 -22.35 10.23
C GLY A 103 35.79 -21.73 8.92
N SER A 104 34.93 -21.61 7.92
CA SER A 104 35.18 -20.92 6.66
C SER A 104 33.85 -20.43 6.09
N GLU A 105 33.73 -19.14 5.82
CA GLU A 105 32.50 -18.51 5.38
C GLU A 105 32.80 -17.40 4.37
N ARG A 106 32.07 -17.38 3.23
CA ARG A 106 32.22 -16.34 2.21
C ARG A 106 31.78 -14.98 2.77
N ALA A 107 32.44 -13.92 2.35
CA ALA A 107 32.01 -12.56 2.71
C ALA A 107 30.53 -12.30 2.36
N ALA A 108 30.05 -12.85 1.25
CA ALA A 108 28.64 -12.77 0.85
C ALA A 108 27.68 -13.41 1.88
N ASP A 109 28.05 -14.59 2.42
CA ASP A 109 27.26 -15.27 3.45
C ASP A 109 27.30 -14.51 4.78
N ILE A 110 28.46 -13.91 5.11
CA ILE A 110 28.59 -13.05 6.29
C ILE A 110 27.64 -11.87 6.20
N ILE A 111 27.65 -11.13 5.06
CA ILE A 111 26.74 -10.00 4.83
C ILE A 111 25.27 -10.44 4.96
N ALA A 112 24.91 -11.56 4.32
CA ALA A 112 23.55 -12.09 4.35
C ALA A 112 23.10 -12.45 5.78
N LYS A 113 23.91 -13.21 6.51
CA LYS A 113 23.61 -13.68 7.86
C LYS A 113 23.60 -12.55 8.89
N VAL A 114 24.54 -11.59 8.80
CA VAL A 114 24.55 -10.42 9.68
C VAL A 114 23.31 -9.57 9.43
N GLY A 115 22.95 -9.35 8.18
CA GLY A 115 21.73 -8.63 7.82
C GLY A 115 20.49 -9.26 8.44
N ALA A 116 20.34 -10.59 8.29
CA ALA A 116 19.25 -11.36 8.86
C ALA A 116 19.27 -11.36 10.40
N ALA A 117 20.44 -11.52 11.01
CA ALA A 117 20.60 -11.57 12.47
C ALA A 117 20.21 -10.25 13.15
N CYS A 118 20.58 -9.11 12.55
CA CYS A 118 20.40 -7.77 13.11
C CYS A 118 19.27 -6.97 12.45
N ASN A 119 18.47 -7.57 11.56
CA ASN A 119 17.44 -6.87 10.77
C ASN A 119 17.99 -5.59 10.08
N ILE A 120 19.11 -5.70 9.37
CA ILE A 120 19.68 -4.65 8.53
C ILE A 120 19.76 -5.18 7.09
N SER A 121 19.30 -4.39 6.14
CA SER A 121 19.30 -4.77 4.72
C SER A 121 20.73 -5.06 4.22
N GLN A 122 20.91 -6.18 3.53
CA GLN A 122 22.16 -6.53 2.87
C GLN A 122 22.57 -5.47 1.85
N ARG A 123 21.58 -4.83 1.19
CA ARG A 123 21.82 -3.70 0.27
C ARG A 123 22.45 -2.52 1.00
N VAL A 124 21.98 -2.22 2.21
CA VAL A 124 22.56 -1.17 3.08
C VAL A 124 23.99 -1.53 3.48
N LEU A 125 24.25 -2.77 3.87
CA LEU A 125 25.60 -3.23 4.25
C LEU A 125 26.56 -3.14 3.06
N LEU A 126 26.14 -3.54 1.86
CA LEU A 126 26.94 -3.40 0.63
C LEU A 126 27.26 -1.93 0.33
N VAL A 127 26.27 -1.03 0.42
CA VAL A 127 26.49 0.40 0.23
C VAL A 127 27.43 0.98 1.30
N LEU A 128 27.32 0.53 2.54
CA LEU A 128 28.20 0.97 3.62
C LEU A 128 29.66 0.54 3.35
N LEU A 129 29.89 -0.72 2.97
CA LEU A 129 31.19 -1.26 2.60
C LEU A 129 31.85 -0.50 1.44
N GLU A 130 31.05 -0.14 0.44
CA GLU A 130 31.53 0.68 -0.67
C GLU A 130 31.84 2.11 -0.24
N LYS A 131 30.92 2.73 0.48
CA LYS A 131 31.06 4.13 0.90
C LYS A 131 32.31 4.34 1.76
N GLU A 132 32.61 3.39 2.67
CA GLU A 132 33.71 3.53 3.62
C GLU A 132 35.06 3.08 3.03
N GLN A 133 35.09 1.96 2.29
CA GLN A 133 36.32 1.35 1.87
C GLN A 133 36.38 0.96 0.38
N SER A 134 35.36 1.24 -0.42
CA SER A 134 35.21 0.82 -1.82
C SER A 134 35.38 -0.70 -2.02
N LEU A 135 35.04 -1.50 -0.99
CA LEU A 135 35.28 -2.95 -1.00
C LEU A 135 34.42 -3.69 -2.04
N VAL A 136 33.29 -3.12 -2.45
CA VAL A 136 32.38 -3.76 -3.40
C VAL A 136 32.81 -3.62 -4.85
N THR A 137 33.53 -2.54 -5.19
CA THR A 137 33.93 -2.25 -6.60
C THR A 137 35.43 -2.28 -6.84
N LEU A 138 36.25 -2.33 -5.80
CA LEU A 138 37.69 -2.26 -5.94
C LEU A 138 38.28 -3.64 -6.28
N SER A 139 38.97 -3.77 -7.41
CA SER A 139 39.60 -5.03 -7.86
C SER A 139 40.99 -5.31 -7.25
N ASN A 140 41.52 -4.40 -6.42
CA ASN A 140 42.84 -4.53 -5.77
C ASN A 140 42.82 -4.05 -4.31
N PRO A 141 41.89 -4.54 -3.44
CA PRO A 141 41.78 -4.09 -2.06
C PRO A 141 42.99 -4.55 -1.23
N GLY A 142 43.61 -3.60 -0.54
CA GLY A 142 44.63 -3.93 0.47
C GLY A 142 43.97 -4.47 1.75
N SER A 143 44.69 -5.32 2.50
CA SER A 143 44.17 -5.96 3.74
C SER A 143 43.70 -4.97 4.80
N GLY A 144 44.26 -3.78 4.87
CA GLY A 144 43.82 -2.73 5.80
C GLY A 144 42.34 -2.29 5.60
N ARG A 145 41.82 -2.41 4.37
CA ARG A 145 40.40 -2.10 4.08
C ARG A 145 39.45 -3.08 4.74
N TYR A 146 39.82 -4.34 4.85
CA TYR A 146 39.05 -5.36 5.58
C TYR A 146 39.08 -5.15 7.09
N THR A 147 40.22 -4.62 7.62
CA THR A 147 40.33 -4.33 9.06
C THR A 147 39.36 -3.25 9.52
N SER A 148 39.07 -2.25 8.67
CA SER A 148 38.14 -1.14 8.95
C SER A 148 37.01 -1.05 7.93
N ALA A 149 36.46 -2.20 7.53
CA ALA A 149 35.58 -2.36 6.37
C ALA A 149 34.35 -1.41 6.36
N THR A 150 33.78 -1.10 7.52
CA THR A 150 32.66 -0.17 7.68
C THR A 150 33.03 1.13 8.42
N GLY A 151 34.27 1.24 8.89
CA GLY A 151 34.70 2.37 9.74
C GLY A 151 34.16 2.32 11.16
N PHE A 152 33.47 1.24 11.57
CA PHE A 152 32.98 1.11 12.93
C PHE A 152 34.14 1.04 13.94
N GLY A 153 34.03 1.83 15.01
CA GLY A 153 35.08 1.91 16.02
C GLY A 153 36.37 2.64 15.56
N CYS A 154 36.30 3.40 14.46
CA CYS A 154 37.39 4.19 13.90
C CYS A 154 37.07 5.70 13.97
N PRO A 155 37.15 6.36 15.14
CA PRO A 155 36.86 7.79 15.25
C PRO A 155 37.97 8.62 14.59
N ASP A 156 37.63 9.79 14.02
CA ASP A 156 38.60 10.70 13.37
C ASP A 156 39.69 11.22 14.32
N THR A 157 39.47 11.13 15.64
CA THR A 157 40.32 11.72 16.68
C THR A 157 41.22 10.71 17.40
N ALA A 158 41.08 9.41 17.13
CA ALA A 158 41.84 8.33 17.77
C ALA A 158 42.07 7.13 16.81
N PRO A 159 43.02 6.25 17.07
CA PRO A 159 43.18 4.99 16.35
C PRO A 159 41.91 4.14 16.42
N CYS A 160 41.65 3.33 15.39
CA CYS A 160 40.58 2.35 15.40
C CYS A 160 40.68 1.38 16.60
N ASP A 161 39.54 1.01 17.17
CA ASP A 161 39.45 -0.01 18.23
C ASP A 161 39.81 -1.40 17.63
N PRO A 162 40.93 -2.01 18.03
CA PRO A 162 41.37 -3.29 17.47
C PRO A 162 40.45 -4.45 17.82
N SER A 163 39.62 -4.33 18.87
CA SER A 163 38.69 -5.39 19.28
C SER A 163 37.52 -5.61 18.32
N VAL A 164 37.27 -4.62 17.45
CA VAL A 164 36.22 -4.65 16.42
C VAL A 164 36.82 -4.64 15.00
N GLY A 165 38.12 -4.82 14.88
CA GLY A 165 38.82 -4.92 13.60
C GLY A 165 38.58 -6.25 12.88
N GLY A 166 38.62 -6.22 11.55
CA GLY A 166 38.38 -7.37 10.67
C GLY A 166 36.97 -7.42 10.10
N PHE A 167 36.84 -7.96 8.90
CA PHE A 167 35.62 -7.87 8.10
C PHE A 167 34.35 -8.29 8.84
N PHE A 168 34.36 -9.49 9.44
CA PHE A 168 33.18 -9.96 10.20
C PHE A 168 32.74 -8.98 11.30
N TYR A 169 33.69 -8.59 12.16
CA TYR A 169 33.37 -7.71 13.29
C TYR A 169 32.92 -6.31 12.83
N GLN A 170 33.52 -5.80 11.79
CA GLN A 170 33.13 -4.52 11.21
C GLN A 170 31.69 -4.55 10.69
N VAL A 171 31.30 -5.57 9.94
CA VAL A 171 29.94 -5.72 9.41
C VAL A 171 28.93 -5.97 10.56
N TYR A 172 29.27 -6.88 11.49
CA TYR A 172 28.39 -7.23 12.60
C TYR A 172 28.14 -6.05 13.55
N TYR A 173 29.19 -5.38 13.97
CA TYR A 173 29.03 -4.29 14.94
C TYR A 173 28.44 -3.01 14.30
N ALA A 174 28.68 -2.74 13.04
CA ALA A 174 28.00 -1.67 12.33
C ALA A 174 26.48 -1.94 12.23
N ALA A 175 26.07 -3.14 11.83
CA ALA A 175 24.68 -3.54 11.78
C ALA A 175 24.00 -3.45 13.18
N ARG A 176 24.67 -3.99 14.20
CA ARG A 176 24.21 -3.92 15.59
C ARG A 176 24.08 -2.47 16.07
N GLN A 177 24.99 -1.60 15.67
CA GLN A 177 24.96 -0.18 16.10
C GLN A 177 23.80 0.59 15.45
N PHE A 178 23.45 0.32 14.20
CA PHE A 178 22.26 0.92 13.59
C PHE A 178 20.98 0.50 14.32
N GLN A 179 20.88 -0.74 14.81
CA GLN A 179 19.77 -1.15 15.67
C GLN A 179 19.78 -0.45 17.03
N ASN A 180 20.96 -0.22 17.61
CA ASN A 180 21.08 0.58 18.83
C ASN A 180 20.58 2.02 18.61
N TYR A 181 20.88 2.65 17.46
CA TYR A 181 20.34 3.96 17.11
C TYR A 181 18.80 3.94 16.99
N ALA A 182 18.24 2.95 16.29
CA ALA A 182 16.82 2.83 16.07
C ALA A 182 15.99 2.56 17.34
N GLN A 183 16.52 1.72 18.25
CA GLN A 183 15.84 1.32 19.49
C GLN A 183 15.99 2.35 20.62
N ASN A 184 16.98 3.24 20.54
CA ASN A 184 17.24 4.27 21.53
C ASN A 184 17.28 5.69 20.91
N PRO A 185 16.22 6.12 20.17
CA PRO A 185 16.27 7.32 19.34
C PRO A 185 16.52 8.61 20.15
N THR A 186 16.12 8.66 21.42
CA THR A 186 16.30 9.84 22.27
C THR A 186 17.68 9.94 22.91
N ARG A 187 18.50 8.90 22.81
CA ARG A 187 19.85 8.85 23.41
C ARG A 187 20.89 9.61 22.58
N TRP A 188 20.60 9.88 21.29
CA TRP A 188 21.55 10.37 20.32
C TRP A 188 21.29 11.83 19.93
N ASN A 189 22.29 12.50 19.36
CA ASN A 189 22.20 13.92 18.99
C ASN A 189 21.15 14.16 17.89
N TYR A 190 20.97 13.21 16.94
CA TYR A 190 20.00 13.34 15.85
C TYR A 190 18.84 12.39 16.07
N GLN A 191 17.63 12.92 16.05
CA GLN A 191 16.43 12.19 16.45
C GLN A 191 15.35 12.26 15.36
N PRO A 192 14.66 11.15 15.06
CA PRO A 192 13.55 11.15 14.13
C PRO A 192 12.33 11.90 14.69
N GLY A 193 11.43 12.36 13.80
CA GLY A 193 10.20 13.03 14.16
C GLY A 193 10.34 14.49 14.62
N ARG A 194 11.51 15.10 14.43
CA ARG A 194 11.77 16.49 14.82
C ARG A 194 12.79 17.18 13.94
N VAL A 195 12.85 18.50 14.03
CA VAL A 195 13.91 19.30 13.39
C VAL A 195 15.21 19.13 14.15
N ASN A 196 16.28 18.84 13.41
CA ASN A 196 17.65 18.71 13.89
C ASN A 196 18.55 19.68 13.10
N ASN A 197 19.52 20.32 13.75
CA ASN A 197 20.53 21.13 13.08
C ASN A 197 21.68 20.21 12.66
N ILE A 198 21.79 19.94 11.37
CA ILE A 198 22.83 19.06 10.80
C ILE A 198 23.96 19.94 10.26
N PRO A 199 25.21 19.75 10.70
CA PRO A 199 26.34 20.55 10.23
C PRO A 199 26.76 20.19 8.79
N TYR A 200 27.42 21.14 8.14
CA TYR A 200 28.29 20.90 6.99
C TYR A 200 29.70 20.54 7.46
N SER A 201 30.57 20.06 6.57
CA SER A 201 31.96 19.75 6.91
C SER A 201 32.91 20.64 6.10
N PRO A 202 33.91 21.27 6.77
CA PRO A 202 34.18 21.30 8.22
C PRO A 202 33.14 22.11 9.02
N LEU A 203 33.16 21.98 10.35
CA LEU A 203 32.14 22.58 11.23
C LEU A 203 31.99 24.10 11.12
N ASN A 204 33.04 24.82 10.72
CA ASN A 204 32.99 26.27 10.47
C ASN A 204 32.13 26.66 9.25
N CYS A 205 31.69 25.70 8.46
CA CYS A 205 30.73 25.93 7.37
C CYS A 205 29.27 26.07 7.85
N GLY A 206 29.04 25.99 9.16
CA GLY A 206 27.70 26.13 9.76
C GLY A 206 26.85 24.86 9.65
N SER A 207 25.57 25.02 9.83
CA SER A 207 24.57 23.95 9.82
C SER A 207 23.25 24.43 9.21
N ALA A 208 22.38 23.50 8.81
CA ALA A 208 21.01 23.80 8.41
C ALA A 208 20.00 22.91 9.13
N PRO A 209 18.76 23.40 9.36
CA PRO A 209 17.70 22.63 9.99
C PRO A 209 17.17 21.56 9.03
N VAL A 210 17.05 20.33 9.53
CA VAL A 210 16.50 19.17 8.82
C VAL A 210 15.44 18.52 9.70
N TYR A 211 14.21 18.41 9.21
CA TYR A 211 13.22 17.55 9.86
C TYR A 211 13.50 16.10 9.48
N ILE A 212 14.04 15.32 10.40
CA ILE A 212 14.35 13.92 10.18
C ILE A 212 13.07 13.10 10.30
N GLN A 213 12.68 12.41 9.22
CA GLN A 213 11.37 11.75 9.11
C GLN A 213 11.34 10.35 9.73
N ASN A 214 12.48 9.64 9.78
CA ASN A 214 12.54 8.23 10.15
C ASN A 214 13.84 7.85 10.88
N LYS A 215 13.85 6.64 11.46
CA LYS A 215 14.97 6.10 12.25
C LYS A 215 16.23 5.84 11.41
N ALA A 216 16.06 5.37 10.17
CA ALA A 216 17.16 5.08 9.26
C ALA A 216 17.96 6.35 8.93
N THR A 217 17.27 7.43 8.57
CA THR A 217 17.90 8.73 8.29
C THR A 217 18.58 9.31 9.54
N ALA A 218 17.94 9.18 10.72
CA ALA A 218 18.58 9.57 11.98
C ALA A 218 19.86 8.75 12.22
N GLY A 219 19.82 7.44 12.04
CA GLY A 219 20.96 6.54 12.18
C GLY A 219 22.11 6.91 11.24
N LEU A 220 21.80 7.25 9.99
CA LEU A 220 22.82 7.71 9.02
C LEU A 220 23.50 9.02 9.47
N TYR A 221 22.75 9.99 10.01
CA TYR A 221 23.36 11.21 10.56
C TYR A 221 24.12 10.97 11.87
N ILE A 222 23.74 9.99 12.68
CA ILE A 222 24.55 9.63 13.86
C ILE A 222 25.85 8.96 13.42
N TYR A 223 25.82 8.13 12.39
CA TYR A 223 27.00 7.43 11.86
C TYR A 223 27.92 8.36 11.06
N THR A 224 27.35 9.26 10.25
CA THR A 224 28.07 10.27 9.43
C THR A 224 27.43 11.65 9.68
N PRO A 225 27.95 12.46 10.62
CA PRO A 225 27.21 13.58 11.21
C PRO A 225 27.17 14.86 10.35
N TYR A 226 27.21 14.74 9.03
CA TYR A 226 27.23 15.86 8.10
C TYR A 226 26.18 15.71 7.01
N GLN A 227 25.57 16.84 6.60
CA GLN A 227 24.73 16.86 5.41
C GLN A 227 25.48 17.39 4.19
N PRO A 228 25.17 16.94 2.94
CA PRO A 228 25.71 17.52 1.74
C PRO A 228 25.16 18.94 1.53
N ASN A 229 26.02 19.85 1.09
CA ASN A 229 25.59 21.18 0.64
C ASN A 229 25.18 21.17 -0.85
N ALA A 230 24.71 22.30 -1.36
CA ALA A 230 24.25 22.43 -2.75
C ALA A 230 25.36 22.09 -3.77
N ALA A 231 26.63 22.46 -3.48
CA ALA A 231 27.76 22.17 -4.36
C ALA A 231 28.05 20.65 -4.44
N ALA A 232 27.95 19.94 -3.29
CA ALA A 232 28.07 18.49 -3.27
C ALA A 232 26.94 17.81 -4.07
N LEU A 233 25.72 18.30 -3.98
CA LEU A 233 24.57 17.76 -4.70
C LEU A 233 24.60 18.08 -6.19
N ALA A 234 25.11 19.25 -6.59
CA ALA A 234 25.26 19.63 -7.99
C ALA A 234 26.24 18.72 -8.77
N ASN A 235 27.15 18.03 -8.06
CA ASN A 235 28.11 17.10 -8.68
C ASN A 235 28.11 15.76 -7.94
N LEU A 236 27.11 14.92 -8.19
CA LEU A 236 26.88 13.66 -7.47
C LEU A 236 28.02 12.65 -7.57
N TYR A 237 28.80 12.68 -8.69
CA TYR A 237 29.87 11.73 -8.97
C TYR A 237 31.27 12.35 -8.82
N GLY A 238 31.34 13.61 -8.38
CA GLY A 238 32.59 14.31 -8.20
C GLY A 238 32.67 15.13 -6.91
N GLY A 239 33.59 16.08 -6.86
CA GLY A 239 33.79 17.00 -5.76
C GLY A 239 32.87 18.23 -5.85
N GLY A 240 32.61 18.87 -4.70
CA GLY A 240 31.96 20.16 -4.57
C GLY A 240 32.96 21.25 -4.17
N ASP A 241 32.57 22.09 -3.21
CA ASP A 241 33.38 23.16 -2.65
C ASP A 241 34.03 22.79 -1.30
N ALA A 242 34.69 23.74 -0.66
CA ALA A 242 35.37 23.55 0.63
C ALA A 242 34.43 23.19 1.80
N CYS A 243 33.11 23.39 1.65
CA CYS A 243 32.08 23.07 2.64
C CYS A 243 31.27 21.82 2.28
N SER A 244 31.72 21.06 1.29
CA SER A 244 31.01 19.88 0.79
C SER A 244 31.32 18.63 1.59
N SER A 245 30.27 17.93 2.02
CA SER A 245 30.31 16.63 2.66
C SER A 245 29.69 15.57 1.75
N TYR A 246 30.31 14.40 1.70
CA TYR A 246 29.94 13.38 0.71
C TYR A 246 29.37 12.10 1.32
N GLY A 247 29.52 11.86 2.62
CA GLY A 247 29.17 10.59 3.24
C GLY A 247 27.72 10.18 3.01
N ASN A 248 26.74 10.99 3.45
CA ASN A 248 25.31 10.71 3.29
C ASN A 248 24.84 10.88 1.84
N ARG A 249 25.44 11.82 1.06
CA ARG A 249 25.22 11.91 -0.39
C ARG A 249 25.63 10.62 -1.10
N ASN A 250 26.82 10.09 -0.83
CA ASN A 250 27.34 8.87 -1.47
C ASN A 250 26.52 7.65 -1.05
N PHE A 251 26.09 7.55 0.22
CA PHE A 251 25.20 6.47 0.65
C PHE A 251 23.91 6.47 -0.18
N TRP A 252 23.22 7.61 -0.25
CA TRP A 252 21.99 7.76 -1.02
C TRP A 252 22.18 7.48 -2.51
N ARG A 253 23.24 8.05 -3.12
CA ARG A 253 23.56 7.88 -4.53
C ARG A 253 23.86 6.41 -4.86
N LEU A 254 24.76 5.76 -4.11
CA LEU A 254 25.14 4.36 -4.32
C LEU A 254 23.93 3.43 -4.18
N PHE A 255 23.10 3.66 -3.17
CA PHE A 255 21.88 2.87 -3.01
C PHE A 255 20.94 3.06 -4.20
N THR A 256 20.71 4.30 -4.64
CA THR A 256 19.87 4.61 -5.80
C THR A 256 20.41 3.98 -7.08
N ASP A 257 21.70 4.16 -7.36
CA ASP A 257 22.36 3.63 -8.56
C ASP A 257 22.38 2.09 -8.63
N TRP A 258 22.34 1.42 -7.48
CA TRP A 258 22.47 -0.04 -7.41
C TRP A 258 21.14 -0.75 -7.22
N PHE A 259 20.23 -0.16 -6.47
CA PHE A 259 19.02 -0.82 -5.99
C PHE A 259 17.72 -0.04 -6.24
N GLY A 260 17.83 1.14 -6.87
CA GLY A 260 16.70 2.02 -7.15
C GLY A 260 16.38 3.02 -6.03
N PRO A 261 15.25 3.72 -6.12
CA PRO A 261 14.89 4.82 -5.22
C PRO A 261 14.93 4.43 -3.74
N THR A 262 15.53 5.29 -2.91
CA THR A 262 15.67 5.06 -1.46
C THR A 262 14.38 5.33 -0.67
N THR A 263 13.42 6.03 -1.28
CA THR A 263 12.16 6.45 -0.64
C THR A 263 10.94 5.78 -1.26
N ALA A 264 11.14 4.88 -2.24
CA ALA A 264 10.06 4.14 -2.84
C ALA A 264 9.44 3.17 -1.81
N ALA A 265 8.13 3.34 -1.60
CA ALA A 265 7.26 2.38 -0.92
C ALA A 265 7.56 2.12 0.57
N SER A 266 7.44 3.15 1.41
CA SER A 266 7.51 2.95 2.87
C SER A 266 6.15 2.71 3.55
N THR A 267 5.06 3.00 2.86
CA THR A 267 3.71 3.00 3.47
C THR A 267 2.85 1.84 3.01
N LEU A 268 2.85 1.52 1.71
CA LEU A 268 2.07 0.40 1.15
C LEU A 268 3.03 -0.74 0.82
N LEU A 269 2.99 -1.81 1.62
CA LEU A 269 3.95 -2.91 1.54
C LEU A 269 3.29 -4.27 1.33
N ARG A 270 3.99 -5.15 0.61
CA ARG A 270 3.67 -6.58 0.50
C ARG A 270 4.94 -7.39 0.25
N THR A 271 4.85 -8.71 0.33
CA THR A 271 5.91 -9.59 -0.19
C THR A 271 5.60 -10.02 -1.63
N ILE A 272 6.62 -10.49 -2.35
CA ILE A 272 6.41 -11.08 -3.68
C ILE A 272 5.55 -12.34 -3.60
N ALA A 273 5.74 -13.15 -2.55
CA ALA A 273 5.08 -14.44 -2.39
C ALA A 273 3.64 -14.35 -1.88
N ASN A 274 3.23 -13.24 -1.22
CA ASN A 274 1.91 -13.09 -0.61
C ASN A 274 1.20 -11.86 -1.18
N ALA A 275 -0.05 -12.06 -1.61
CA ALA A 275 -0.87 -11.00 -2.18
C ALA A 275 -1.38 -9.98 -1.14
N THR A 276 -1.31 -10.29 0.16
CA THR A 276 -1.78 -9.39 1.22
C THR A 276 -1.01 -8.08 1.18
N LEU A 277 -1.75 -6.98 1.05
CA LEU A 277 -1.24 -5.62 1.04
C LEU A 277 -1.44 -4.99 2.42
N TYR A 278 -0.45 -4.27 2.89
CA TYR A 278 -0.46 -3.61 4.19
C TYR A 278 -0.27 -2.11 4.05
N VAL A 279 -1.00 -1.33 4.85
CA VAL A 279 -0.60 0.03 5.22
C VAL A 279 0.33 -0.08 6.41
N VAL A 280 1.51 0.52 6.32
CA VAL A 280 2.48 0.56 7.43
C VAL A 280 2.59 1.99 7.94
N SER A 281 2.39 2.17 9.23
CA SER A 281 2.54 3.46 9.90
C SER A 281 3.30 3.28 11.22
N GLY A 282 4.43 3.95 11.34
CA GLY A 282 5.39 3.64 12.40
C GLY A 282 5.85 2.18 12.31
N ASP A 283 5.77 1.47 13.42
CA ASP A 283 6.14 0.06 13.52
C ASP A 283 4.92 -0.89 13.43
N VAL A 284 3.76 -0.39 12.95
CA VAL A 284 2.52 -1.17 12.84
C VAL A 284 2.14 -1.42 11.39
N LYS A 285 1.85 -2.69 11.03
CA LYS A 285 1.31 -3.11 9.74
C LYS A 285 -0.19 -3.40 9.85
N TYR A 286 -0.98 -2.75 9.01
CA TYR A 286 -2.43 -2.93 8.94
C TYR A 286 -2.79 -3.63 7.63
N PRO A 287 -3.27 -4.88 7.64
CA PRO A 287 -3.70 -5.54 6.40
C PRO A 287 -4.89 -4.81 5.80
N ILE A 288 -4.90 -4.61 4.48
CA ILE A 288 -5.97 -3.90 3.76
C ILE A 288 -7.14 -4.86 3.52
N ALA A 289 -8.35 -4.41 3.85
CA ALA A 289 -9.56 -5.23 3.85
C ALA A 289 -10.00 -5.68 2.46
N SER A 290 -9.88 -4.81 1.44
CA SER A 290 -10.42 -5.05 0.09
C SER A 290 -9.73 -4.20 -0.96
N GLY A 291 -9.99 -4.50 -2.25
CA GLY A 291 -9.49 -3.69 -3.36
C GLY A 291 -10.05 -2.26 -3.38
N SER A 292 -11.29 -2.06 -2.92
CA SER A 292 -11.89 -0.74 -2.80
C SER A 292 -11.21 0.09 -1.70
N VAL A 293 -10.83 -0.51 -0.58
CA VAL A 293 -10.05 0.12 0.49
C VAL A 293 -8.64 0.44 0.01
N TRP A 294 -8.02 -0.45 -0.76
CA TRP A 294 -6.71 -0.20 -1.35
C TRP A 294 -6.67 1.09 -2.18
N THR A 295 -7.68 1.32 -3.04
CA THR A 295 -7.76 2.55 -3.83
C THR A 295 -7.78 3.81 -2.97
N ALA A 296 -8.40 3.77 -1.80
CA ALA A 296 -8.42 4.91 -0.88
C ALA A 296 -7.02 5.27 -0.35
N TYR A 297 -6.17 4.26 -0.10
CA TYR A 297 -4.80 4.46 0.38
C TYR A 297 -3.76 4.72 -0.72
N SER A 298 -4.12 4.59 -2.00
CA SER A 298 -3.15 4.66 -3.12
C SER A 298 -2.37 5.98 -3.19
N VAL A 299 -2.91 7.07 -2.65
CA VAL A 299 -2.24 8.38 -2.53
C VAL A 299 -0.97 8.32 -1.66
N LEU A 300 -0.84 7.32 -0.78
CA LEU A 300 0.33 7.12 0.06
C LEU A 300 1.57 6.62 -0.72
N GLY A 301 1.44 6.41 -2.01
CA GLY A 301 2.52 6.05 -2.91
C GLY A 301 2.40 4.65 -3.51
N PRO A 302 3.41 4.22 -4.27
CA PRO A 302 3.42 2.90 -4.89
C PRO A 302 3.56 1.78 -3.84
N VAL A 303 3.18 0.56 -4.24
CA VAL A 303 3.39 -0.63 -3.42
C VAL A 303 4.85 -1.04 -3.44
N GLY A 304 5.46 -1.17 -2.25
CA GLY A 304 6.80 -1.70 -2.07
C GLY A 304 6.81 -3.19 -1.77
N TYR A 305 7.89 -3.82 -2.20
CA TYR A 305 8.12 -5.24 -1.95
C TYR A 305 9.24 -5.39 -0.93
N VAL A 306 8.93 -6.05 0.17
CA VAL A 306 9.86 -6.35 1.27
C VAL A 306 9.88 -7.84 1.55
N SER A 307 10.86 -8.30 2.34
CA SER A 307 10.90 -9.67 2.80
C SER A 307 9.79 -9.99 3.80
N GLN A 308 9.44 -11.26 3.94
CA GLN A 308 8.52 -11.72 4.99
C GLN A 308 9.11 -11.41 6.38
N GLN A 309 10.42 -11.57 6.55
CA GLN A 309 11.11 -11.26 7.80
C GLN A 309 10.90 -9.79 8.24
N TYR A 310 10.97 -8.85 7.30
CA TYR A 310 10.67 -7.44 7.60
C TYR A 310 9.23 -7.26 8.09
N LEU A 311 8.24 -7.83 7.37
CA LEU A 311 6.83 -7.74 7.77
C LEU A 311 6.58 -8.41 9.13
N ASP A 312 7.24 -9.54 9.42
CA ASP A 312 7.08 -10.26 10.69
C ASP A 312 7.67 -9.48 11.87
N GLY A 313 8.65 -8.62 11.61
CA GLY A 313 9.21 -7.70 12.61
C GLY A 313 8.30 -6.53 12.98
N LEU A 314 7.25 -6.25 12.18
CA LEU A 314 6.30 -5.19 12.47
C LEU A 314 5.17 -5.69 13.39
N THR A 315 4.70 -4.82 14.28
CA THR A 315 3.52 -5.08 15.11
C THR A 315 2.29 -5.29 14.22
N ALA A 316 1.53 -6.35 14.46
CA ALA A 316 0.29 -6.60 13.75
C ALA A 316 -0.80 -5.64 14.24
N GLY A 317 -1.32 -4.81 13.34
CA GLY A 317 -2.50 -4.00 13.53
C GLY A 317 -3.78 -4.76 13.13
N HIS A 318 -4.91 -4.12 13.37
CA HIS A 318 -6.22 -4.60 12.91
C HIS A 318 -6.38 -4.41 11.39
N LEU A 319 -7.49 -4.92 10.84
CA LEU A 319 -7.81 -4.77 9.42
C LEU A 319 -8.03 -3.29 9.07
N ALA A 320 -7.30 -2.78 8.08
CA ALA A 320 -7.45 -1.41 7.59
C ALA A 320 -8.74 -1.25 6.81
N GLY A 321 -9.65 -0.42 7.33
CA GLY A 321 -10.83 0.09 6.63
C GLY A 321 -10.56 1.47 6.02
N ARG A 322 -11.64 2.22 5.73
CA ARG A 322 -11.56 3.58 5.17
C ARG A 322 -11.45 4.68 6.24
N THR A 323 -11.15 4.33 7.46
CA THR A 323 -11.07 5.27 8.57
C THR A 323 -9.63 5.42 9.01
N ILE A 324 -9.16 6.65 9.04
CA ILE A 324 -7.82 7.01 9.50
C ILE A 324 -7.91 8.01 10.66
N ARG A 325 -6.87 8.07 11.48
CA ARG A 325 -6.71 9.10 12.50
C ARG A 325 -5.36 9.78 12.33
N ASP A 326 -5.32 11.10 12.40
CA ASP A 326 -4.07 11.87 12.41
C ASP A 326 -3.48 11.96 13.84
N THR A 327 -2.29 12.55 13.96
CA THR A 327 -1.63 12.74 15.26
C THR A 327 -2.32 13.77 16.13
N GLY A 328 -3.14 14.67 15.54
CA GLY A 328 -3.98 15.63 16.26
C GLY A 328 -5.23 14.99 16.88
N GLY A 329 -5.50 13.72 16.58
CA GLY A 329 -6.62 12.96 17.13
C GLY A 329 -7.91 13.03 16.32
N THR A 330 -7.92 13.74 15.19
CA THR A 330 -9.10 13.80 14.30
C THR A 330 -9.21 12.51 13.49
N ILE A 331 -10.43 11.97 13.44
CA ILE A 331 -10.76 10.78 12.66
C ILE A 331 -11.40 11.22 11.35
N TYR A 332 -10.96 10.60 10.24
CA TYR A 332 -11.42 10.91 8.89
C TYR A 332 -11.87 9.64 8.17
N PHE A 333 -12.85 9.80 7.30
CA PHE A 333 -13.15 8.84 6.23
C PHE A 333 -12.33 9.21 4.99
N ILE A 334 -11.74 8.22 4.30
CA ILE A 334 -10.88 8.47 3.14
C ILE A 334 -11.45 7.88 1.85
N ASP A 335 -11.24 8.60 0.75
CA ASP A 335 -11.52 8.14 -0.61
C ASP A 335 -10.59 8.84 -1.59
N SER A 336 -9.90 8.07 -2.43
CA SER A 336 -9.13 8.53 -3.62
C SER A 336 -8.36 9.85 -3.42
N GLY A 337 -7.58 9.95 -2.35
CA GLY A 337 -6.73 11.11 -2.05
C GLY A 337 -7.40 12.26 -1.28
N ILE A 338 -8.67 12.10 -0.89
CA ILE A 338 -9.36 13.03 0.00
C ILE A 338 -9.61 12.38 1.37
N LYS A 339 -9.57 13.18 2.43
CA LYS A 339 -9.99 12.81 3.78
C LYS A 339 -11.08 13.76 4.27
N LEU A 340 -12.16 13.20 4.78
CA LEU A 340 -13.35 13.91 5.25
C LEU A 340 -13.48 13.72 6.76
N PRO A 341 -13.38 14.79 7.58
CA PRO A 341 -13.46 14.63 9.03
C PRO A 341 -14.86 14.12 9.46
N LEU A 342 -14.87 13.15 10.36
CA LEU A 342 -16.07 12.66 11.00
C LEU A 342 -16.55 13.66 12.06
N THR A 343 -17.85 13.82 12.19
CA THR A 343 -18.47 14.76 13.14
C THR A 343 -18.78 14.11 14.50
N SER A 344 -18.88 12.77 14.54
CA SER A 344 -19.16 12.02 15.76
C SER A 344 -18.80 10.54 15.65
N CYS A 345 -18.70 9.86 16.78
CA CYS A 345 -18.50 8.41 16.82
C CYS A 345 -19.75 7.61 16.37
N SER A 346 -20.95 8.18 16.48
CA SER A 346 -22.16 7.58 15.90
C SER A 346 -22.08 7.58 14.37
N GLN A 347 -21.55 8.64 13.77
CA GLN A 347 -21.32 8.68 12.32
C GLN A 347 -20.25 7.64 11.91
N ALA A 348 -19.20 7.41 12.70
CA ALA A 348 -18.27 6.34 12.43
C ALA A 348 -18.96 4.97 12.36
N ALA A 349 -19.89 4.70 13.30
CA ALA A 349 -20.67 3.47 13.30
C ALA A 349 -21.60 3.35 12.08
N ASP A 350 -22.17 4.46 11.60
CA ASP A 350 -22.95 4.47 10.35
C ASP A 350 -22.13 4.00 9.15
N TYR A 351 -20.83 4.31 9.13
CA TYR A 351 -19.89 3.86 8.09
C TYR A 351 -19.23 2.50 8.39
N GLY A 352 -19.73 1.75 9.37
CA GLY A 352 -19.17 0.45 9.75
C GLY A 352 -17.82 0.53 10.45
N ALA A 353 -17.45 1.72 10.95
CA ALA A 353 -16.21 2.00 11.65
C ALA A 353 -16.43 2.26 13.15
N SER A 354 -15.37 2.57 13.88
CA SER A 354 -15.41 2.83 15.33
C SER A 354 -14.39 3.92 15.69
N CYS A 355 -14.68 4.68 16.75
CA CYS A 355 -13.71 5.59 17.37
C CYS A 355 -12.74 4.89 18.33
N ALA A 356 -12.87 3.59 18.56
CA ALA A 356 -11.88 2.81 19.32
C ALA A 356 -10.60 2.63 18.51
N ASP A 357 -9.49 2.36 19.19
CA ASP A 357 -8.16 2.21 18.56
C ASP A 357 -8.09 1.12 17.47
N THR A 358 -9.04 0.20 17.46
CA THR A 358 -9.18 -0.84 16.41
C THR A 358 -10.07 -0.41 15.24
N GLY A 359 -10.62 0.80 15.24
CA GLY A 359 -11.56 1.29 14.24
C GLY A 359 -10.94 2.22 13.19
N TYR A 360 -9.67 2.55 13.30
CA TYR A 360 -8.98 3.45 12.36
C TYR A 360 -7.50 3.09 12.22
N VAL A 361 -6.91 3.40 11.09
CA VAL A 361 -5.45 3.35 10.90
C VAL A 361 -4.84 4.65 11.45
N GLN A 362 -3.94 4.53 12.42
CA GLN A 362 -3.21 5.69 12.92
C GLN A 362 -2.14 6.08 11.89
N LEU A 363 -2.23 7.27 11.32
CA LEU A 363 -1.24 7.80 10.37
C LEU A 363 -0.30 8.81 11.03
N SER A 364 0.92 8.90 10.51
CA SER A 364 1.82 10.00 10.80
C SER A 364 1.34 11.29 10.12
N ASP A 365 1.87 12.46 10.54
CA ASP A 365 1.54 13.75 9.92
C ASP A 365 1.88 13.77 8.43
N ILE A 366 3.01 13.17 8.04
CA ILE A 366 3.43 13.07 6.64
C ILE A 366 2.44 12.24 5.83
N GLN A 367 2.04 11.08 6.34
CA GLN A 367 1.07 10.21 5.68
C GLN A 367 -0.31 10.88 5.61
N SER A 368 -0.75 11.51 6.69
CA SER A 368 -2.03 12.23 6.73
C SER A 368 -2.04 13.44 5.78
N SER A 369 -0.91 14.13 5.60
CA SER A 369 -0.78 15.28 4.70
C SER A 369 -0.80 14.91 3.21
N ALA A 370 -0.62 13.64 2.87
CA ALA A 370 -0.79 13.17 1.50
C ALA A 370 -2.25 13.26 1.01
N PHE A 371 -3.20 13.29 1.93
CA PHE A 371 -4.61 13.45 1.62
C PHE A 371 -5.01 14.93 1.66
N SER A 372 -5.76 15.40 0.65
CA SER A 372 -6.44 16.69 0.69
C SER A 372 -7.58 16.64 1.72
N THR A 373 -7.70 17.64 2.57
CA THR A 373 -8.81 17.70 3.54
C THR A 373 -10.04 18.30 2.87
N GLY A 374 -11.13 17.53 2.85
CA GLY A 374 -12.44 17.96 2.37
C GLY A 374 -13.35 18.50 3.47
N PRO A 375 -14.62 18.80 3.16
CA PRO A 375 -15.62 19.21 4.14
C PRO A 375 -15.94 18.07 5.12
N ALA A 376 -16.69 18.36 6.17
CA ALA A 376 -17.17 17.33 7.09
C ALA A 376 -17.93 16.21 6.34
N LEU A 377 -17.75 14.96 6.79
CA LEU A 377 -18.44 13.82 6.22
C LEU A 377 -19.95 13.95 6.43
N SER A 378 -20.72 13.72 5.37
CA SER A 378 -22.18 13.62 5.40
C SER A 378 -22.62 12.15 5.39
N ASN A 379 -23.75 11.84 5.97
CA ASN A 379 -24.38 10.52 5.82
C ASN A 379 -25.07 10.31 4.46
N VAL A 380 -25.07 11.33 3.59
CA VAL A 380 -25.50 11.21 2.20
C VAL A 380 -24.29 11.33 1.29
N LEU A 381 -24.06 10.29 0.50
CA LEU A 381 -22.98 10.25 -0.49
C LEU A 381 -23.55 10.20 -1.90
N GLY A 382 -23.17 11.16 -2.75
CA GLY A 382 -23.32 11.08 -4.19
C GLY A 382 -22.09 10.44 -4.79
N THR A 383 -22.26 9.64 -5.84
CA THR A 383 -21.14 9.09 -6.59
C THR A 383 -20.94 9.83 -7.91
N VAL A 384 -19.74 9.74 -8.45
CA VAL A 384 -19.43 10.36 -9.77
C VAL A 384 -20.23 9.72 -10.90
N GLU A 385 -20.72 8.48 -10.70
CA GLU A 385 -21.59 7.75 -11.62
C GLU A 385 -23.07 8.17 -11.50
N GLY A 386 -23.37 9.10 -10.57
CA GLY A 386 -24.69 9.71 -10.41
C GLY A 386 -25.65 8.94 -9.50
N ALA A 387 -25.19 7.94 -8.76
CA ALA A 387 -25.97 7.35 -7.68
C ALA A 387 -25.89 8.21 -6.42
N ARG A 388 -26.90 8.11 -5.56
CA ARG A 388 -26.95 8.79 -4.27
C ARG A 388 -27.35 7.78 -3.21
N TYR A 389 -26.57 7.71 -2.13
CA TYR A 389 -26.79 6.76 -1.05
C TYR A 389 -26.94 7.45 0.29
N TYR A 390 -27.88 6.97 1.10
CA TYR A 390 -27.92 7.25 2.53
C TYR A 390 -27.18 6.14 3.27
N ILE A 391 -26.20 6.55 4.09
CA ILE A 391 -25.37 5.66 4.88
C ILE A 391 -25.85 5.67 6.32
N HIS A 392 -26.28 4.51 6.81
CA HIS A 392 -26.80 4.39 8.18
C HIS A 392 -26.60 2.97 8.70
N ALA A 393 -26.21 2.85 9.97
CA ALA A 393 -26.05 1.58 10.67
C ALA A 393 -25.21 0.53 9.90
N GLY A 394 -24.12 0.96 9.26
CA GLY A 394 -23.21 0.09 8.50
C GLY A 394 -23.77 -0.38 7.16
N THR A 395 -24.84 0.24 6.64
CA THR A 395 -25.47 -0.12 5.36
C THR A 395 -25.60 1.08 4.44
N LYS A 396 -25.89 0.84 3.15
CA LYS A 396 -26.21 1.87 2.15
C LYS A 396 -27.58 1.62 1.54
N ALA A 397 -28.42 2.67 1.46
CA ALA A 397 -29.68 2.69 0.75
C ALA A 397 -29.60 3.69 -0.40
N GLU A 398 -29.84 3.27 -1.64
CA GLU A 398 -29.86 4.20 -2.77
C GLU A 398 -31.10 5.10 -2.71
N ILE A 399 -30.94 6.40 -2.99
CA ILE A 399 -32.01 7.41 -2.95
C ILE A 399 -32.46 7.69 -4.38
N LEU A 400 -33.76 7.57 -4.65
CA LEU A 400 -34.29 7.78 -6.01
C LEU A 400 -34.19 9.24 -6.46
N ASP A 401 -34.73 10.17 -5.66
CA ASP A 401 -34.77 11.60 -5.97
C ASP A 401 -34.86 12.46 -4.68
N ASP A 402 -34.82 13.80 -4.83
CA ASP A 402 -34.88 14.75 -3.71
C ASP A 402 -36.17 14.64 -2.90
N GLN A 403 -37.29 14.32 -3.55
CA GLN A 403 -38.57 14.14 -2.83
C GLN A 403 -38.55 12.85 -2.01
N SER A 404 -37.98 11.77 -2.54
CA SER A 404 -37.79 10.52 -1.76
C SER A 404 -36.86 10.77 -0.56
N GLN A 405 -35.82 11.57 -0.72
CA GLN A 405 -34.94 11.99 0.38
C GLN A 405 -35.72 12.76 1.45
N THR A 406 -36.52 13.72 1.03
CA THR A 406 -37.35 14.54 1.94
C THR A 406 -38.40 13.70 2.68
N VAL A 407 -39.13 12.85 1.97
CA VAL A 407 -40.14 11.94 2.56
C VAL A 407 -39.49 10.96 3.54
N GLY A 408 -38.28 10.50 3.22
CA GLY A 408 -37.49 9.62 4.09
C GLY A 408 -36.91 10.34 5.33
N GLY A 409 -37.03 11.66 5.44
CA GLY A 409 -36.44 12.43 6.55
C GLY A 409 -34.90 12.46 6.52
N ILE A 410 -34.29 12.28 5.35
CA ILE A 410 -32.85 12.16 5.18
C ILE A 410 -32.20 13.57 5.08
N PRO A 411 -31.05 13.80 5.74
CA PRO A 411 -30.32 15.08 5.65
C PRO A 411 -30.01 15.48 4.20
N ILE A 412 -30.00 16.79 3.91
CA ILE A 412 -29.79 17.31 2.54
C ILE A 412 -28.28 17.39 2.21
N GLY A 413 -27.40 17.54 3.22
CA GLY A 413 -25.95 17.65 2.98
C GLY A 413 -25.38 16.41 2.31
N MET A 414 -24.54 16.59 1.27
CA MET A 414 -23.98 15.49 0.49
C MET A 414 -22.51 15.73 0.19
N ASN A 415 -21.69 14.67 0.32
CA ASN A 415 -20.37 14.63 -0.30
C ASN A 415 -20.45 13.85 -1.63
N VAL A 416 -19.61 14.20 -2.60
CA VAL A 416 -19.48 13.44 -3.85
C VAL A 416 -18.15 12.68 -3.80
N LEU A 417 -18.22 11.35 -3.86
CA LEU A 417 -17.10 10.43 -3.76
C LEU A 417 -17.15 9.40 -4.89
N THR A 418 -16.18 8.49 -4.92
CA THR A 418 -16.21 7.37 -5.90
C THR A 418 -17.18 6.28 -5.45
N GLU A 419 -17.63 5.41 -6.38
CA GLU A 419 -18.40 4.20 -6.03
C GLU A 419 -17.64 3.31 -5.03
N ASN A 420 -16.31 3.30 -5.10
CA ASN A 420 -15.47 2.55 -4.16
C ASN A 420 -15.66 3.00 -2.70
N ALA A 421 -16.04 4.26 -2.46
CA ALA A 421 -16.27 4.77 -1.10
C ALA A 421 -17.37 4.00 -0.35
N VAL A 422 -18.34 3.46 -1.07
CA VAL A 422 -19.47 2.72 -0.53
C VAL A 422 -19.51 1.25 -0.96
N ALA A 423 -18.50 0.76 -1.69
CA ALA A 423 -18.51 -0.59 -2.28
C ALA A 423 -18.66 -1.70 -1.23
N ASP A 424 -17.98 -1.55 -0.10
CA ASP A 424 -17.95 -2.57 0.97
C ASP A 424 -19.15 -2.52 1.91
N LEU A 425 -20.03 -1.50 1.78
CA LEU A 425 -21.25 -1.39 2.60
C LEU A 425 -22.37 -2.25 2.02
N PRO A 426 -23.02 -3.11 2.83
CA PRO A 426 -24.17 -3.88 2.40
C PRO A 426 -25.26 -2.97 1.85
N LEU A 427 -25.79 -3.32 0.66
CA LEU A 427 -26.90 -2.62 0.03
C LEU A 427 -28.22 -3.08 0.65
N VAL A 428 -29.06 -2.13 1.05
CA VAL A 428 -30.42 -2.38 1.55
C VAL A 428 -31.45 -1.75 0.62
N ALA A 429 -32.75 -1.99 0.90
CA ALA A 429 -33.85 -1.47 0.08
C ALA A 429 -33.71 0.04 -0.15
N PRO A 430 -33.91 0.52 -1.38
CA PRO A 430 -33.73 1.92 -1.72
C PRO A 430 -34.79 2.80 -1.09
N ILE A 431 -34.45 4.08 -0.89
CA ILE A 431 -35.36 5.11 -0.41
C ILE A 431 -36.12 5.68 -1.61
N VAL A 432 -37.38 5.38 -1.66
CA VAL A 432 -38.26 5.71 -2.78
C VAL A 432 -39.55 6.33 -2.28
N ARG A 433 -40.29 7.01 -3.14
CA ARG A 433 -41.65 7.50 -2.89
C ARG A 433 -42.67 6.83 -3.81
N ASP A 434 -43.92 6.82 -3.41
CA ASP A 434 -44.99 6.19 -4.15
C ASP A 434 -45.47 7.00 -5.37
N GLY A 435 -46.06 6.29 -6.32
CA GLY A 435 -46.77 6.88 -7.46
C GLY A 435 -45.89 7.41 -8.57
N VAL A 436 -44.60 7.03 -8.57
CA VAL A 436 -43.60 7.46 -9.59
C VAL A 436 -42.99 6.27 -10.30
N TYR A 437 -42.40 6.53 -11.44
CA TYR A 437 -41.59 5.53 -12.13
C TYR A 437 -40.10 5.72 -11.83
N ALA A 438 -39.41 4.62 -11.65
CA ALA A 438 -37.96 4.56 -11.61
C ALA A 438 -37.46 3.79 -12.84
N VAL A 439 -36.35 4.27 -13.45
CA VAL A 439 -35.67 3.53 -14.50
C VAL A 439 -34.51 2.75 -13.90
N ALA A 440 -34.32 1.51 -14.31
CA ALA A 440 -33.14 0.74 -13.98
C ALA A 440 -31.92 1.35 -14.69
N ARG A 441 -30.96 1.87 -13.93
CA ARG A 441 -29.77 2.58 -14.43
C ARG A 441 -29.03 1.77 -15.48
N GLY A 442 -28.71 2.42 -16.62
CA GLY A 442 -28.05 1.77 -17.74
C GLY A 442 -28.96 0.94 -18.63
N THR A 443 -30.27 0.98 -18.42
CA THR A 443 -31.27 0.27 -19.22
C THR A 443 -32.44 1.19 -19.63
N SER A 444 -33.40 0.66 -20.40
CA SER A 444 -34.71 1.27 -20.66
C SER A 444 -35.84 0.56 -19.91
N SER A 445 -35.54 -0.21 -18.85
CA SER A 445 -36.55 -0.89 -18.04
C SER A 445 -37.09 0.05 -16.97
N TYR A 446 -38.42 0.19 -16.94
CA TYR A 446 -39.12 1.07 -16.00
C TYR A 446 -39.96 0.25 -15.00
N SER A 447 -40.03 0.74 -13.78
CA SER A 447 -40.89 0.17 -12.74
C SER A 447 -41.75 1.27 -12.10
N LEU A 448 -43.05 1.05 -12.00
CA LEU A 448 -43.93 1.84 -11.15
C LEU A 448 -43.66 1.49 -9.69
N LEU A 449 -43.39 2.47 -8.87
CA LEU A 449 -43.24 2.32 -7.43
C LEU A 449 -44.55 2.63 -6.74
N SER A 450 -45.14 1.65 -6.10
CA SER A 450 -46.43 1.80 -5.43
C SER A 450 -46.48 0.95 -4.17
N LEU A 451 -46.81 1.57 -3.03
CA LEU A 451 -46.88 0.95 -1.71
C LEU A 451 -45.64 0.11 -1.37
N GLY A 452 -44.47 0.66 -1.69
CA GLY A 452 -43.16 0.02 -1.45
C GLY A 452 -42.86 -1.17 -2.37
N THR A 453 -43.68 -1.42 -3.42
CA THR A 453 -43.52 -2.51 -4.37
C THR A 453 -43.15 -1.95 -5.76
N ALA A 454 -42.24 -2.60 -6.44
CA ALA A 454 -41.82 -2.28 -7.82
C ALA A 454 -42.61 -3.15 -8.81
N TYR A 455 -43.40 -2.51 -9.64
CA TYR A 455 -44.17 -3.16 -10.72
C TYR A 455 -43.51 -2.84 -12.05
N GLN A 456 -42.86 -3.82 -12.66
CA GLN A 456 -42.19 -3.64 -13.95
C GLN A 456 -43.23 -3.24 -15.03
N VAL A 457 -42.91 -2.25 -15.85
CA VAL A 457 -43.68 -1.89 -17.04
C VAL A 457 -43.23 -2.79 -18.20
N ALA A 458 -44.20 -3.39 -18.91
CA ALA A 458 -43.89 -4.22 -20.08
C ALA A 458 -43.25 -3.37 -21.19
N ALA A 459 -42.25 -3.92 -21.84
CA ALA A 459 -41.58 -3.24 -22.94
C ALA A 459 -42.58 -2.94 -24.08
N GLY A 460 -42.60 -1.68 -24.50
CA GLY A 460 -43.51 -1.19 -25.54
C GLY A 460 -44.78 -0.51 -24.97
N ASP A 461 -45.07 -0.67 -23.68
CA ASP A 461 -46.23 -0.07 -23.01
C ASP A 461 -45.91 1.23 -22.25
N GLU A 462 -44.66 1.70 -22.30
CA GLU A 462 -44.20 2.89 -21.55
C GLU A 462 -45.01 4.15 -21.87
N THR A 463 -45.42 4.32 -23.13
CA THR A 463 -46.22 5.46 -23.57
C THR A 463 -47.62 5.39 -22.99
N ALA A 464 -48.25 4.22 -22.90
CA ALA A 464 -49.57 4.01 -22.32
C ALA A 464 -49.63 4.44 -20.86
N PHE A 465 -48.53 4.24 -20.13
CA PHE A 465 -48.38 4.61 -18.72
C PHE A 465 -47.82 6.03 -18.50
N GLY A 466 -47.51 6.77 -19.58
CA GLY A 466 -46.93 8.11 -19.48
C GLY A 466 -45.61 8.17 -18.74
N VAL A 467 -44.78 7.12 -18.92
CA VAL A 467 -43.51 6.92 -18.18
C VAL A 467 -42.58 8.09 -18.37
N SER A 468 -42.43 8.62 -19.62
CA SER A 468 -41.49 9.70 -19.95
C SER A 468 -41.72 11.00 -19.16
N THR A 469 -42.94 11.28 -18.74
CA THR A 469 -43.32 12.51 -17.97
C THR A 469 -43.36 12.28 -16.47
N ARG A 470 -43.32 11.04 -16.01
CA ARG A 470 -43.53 10.66 -14.60
C ARG A 470 -42.34 9.91 -13.97
N THR A 471 -41.26 9.71 -14.75
CA THR A 471 -40.04 9.10 -14.24
C THR A 471 -39.35 10.07 -13.27
N ALA A 472 -39.19 9.65 -12.03
CA ALA A 472 -38.62 10.46 -10.96
C ALA A 472 -37.08 10.43 -10.98
N GLY A 473 -36.51 9.28 -11.35
CA GLY A 473 -35.07 9.09 -11.35
C GLY A 473 -34.66 7.70 -11.81
N SER A 474 -33.38 7.39 -11.60
CA SER A 474 -32.81 6.07 -11.89
C SER A 474 -32.20 5.45 -10.65
N LEU A 475 -32.35 4.12 -10.52
CA LEU A 475 -31.72 3.31 -9.49
C LEU A 475 -30.89 2.20 -10.13
N TRP A 476 -29.86 1.76 -9.47
CA TRP A 476 -29.16 0.55 -9.91
C TRP A 476 -30.13 -0.65 -9.91
N PRO A 477 -30.00 -1.58 -10.88
CA PRO A 477 -30.85 -2.79 -10.93
C PRO A 477 -30.83 -3.58 -9.62
N ALA A 478 -29.66 -3.65 -8.95
CA ALA A 478 -29.51 -4.30 -7.65
C ALA A 478 -30.36 -3.63 -6.55
N SER A 479 -30.45 -2.31 -6.55
CA SER A 479 -31.31 -1.56 -5.59
C SER A 479 -32.79 -1.82 -5.86
N LEU A 480 -33.22 -1.77 -7.12
CA LEU A 480 -34.61 -2.06 -7.51
C LEU A 480 -35.02 -3.48 -7.14
N ALA A 481 -34.11 -4.46 -7.27
CA ALA A 481 -34.38 -5.86 -6.93
C ALA A 481 -34.61 -6.11 -5.42
N LEU A 482 -34.20 -5.17 -4.55
CA LEU A 482 -34.44 -5.26 -3.10
C LEU A 482 -35.85 -4.80 -2.68
N LEU A 483 -36.57 -4.14 -3.57
CA LEU A 483 -38.01 -3.87 -3.32
C LEU A 483 -38.82 -5.14 -3.56
N PRO A 484 -39.96 -5.32 -2.86
CA PRO A 484 -40.96 -6.31 -3.26
C PRO A 484 -41.31 -6.15 -4.72
N GLN A 485 -41.38 -7.24 -5.46
CA GLN A 485 -41.66 -7.23 -6.89
C GLN A 485 -43.12 -7.56 -7.16
N GLY A 486 -43.80 -6.78 -7.98
CA GLY A 486 -45.14 -7.08 -8.47
C GLY A 486 -45.15 -8.38 -9.31
N GLY A 487 -46.22 -9.16 -9.24
CA GLY A 487 -46.26 -10.50 -9.85
C GLY A 487 -46.09 -10.52 -11.35
N SER A 488 -46.87 -9.74 -12.09
CA SER A 488 -46.80 -9.64 -13.55
C SER A 488 -46.38 -8.24 -13.98
N ALA A 489 -45.72 -8.11 -15.11
CA ALA A 489 -45.42 -6.81 -15.70
C ALA A 489 -46.74 -6.08 -16.02
N LEU A 490 -46.75 -4.75 -15.77
CA LEU A 490 -47.84 -3.89 -16.14
C LEU A 490 -47.92 -3.79 -17.66
N THR A 491 -49.06 -4.22 -18.22
CA THR A 491 -49.33 -4.10 -19.66
C THR A 491 -50.34 -2.99 -19.92
N GLY A 492 -50.34 -2.43 -21.11
CA GLY A 492 -51.30 -1.42 -21.55
C GLY A 492 -52.77 -1.95 -21.64
N TYR A 493 -53.01 -3.20 -21.24
CA TYR A 493 -54.32 -3.83 -21.26
C TYR A 493 -54.78 -4.26 -19.87
N VAL A 494 -56.03 -4.02 -19.54
CA VAL A 494 -56.66 -4.46 -18.29
C VAL A 494 -57.95 -5.21 -18.62
N SER A 495 -58.20 -6.30 -17.90
CA SER A 495 -59.49 -7.00 -17.93
C SER A 495 -60.24 -6.74 -16.62
N SER A 496 -61.49 -6.34 -16.73
CA SER A 496 -62.35 -6.10 -15.57
C SER A 496 -63.78 -6.47 -15.93
N GLY A 497 -64.34 -7.46 -15.23
CA GLY A 497 -65.71 -7.94 -15.49
C GLY A 497 -65.91 -8.52 -16.89
N GLY A 498 -64.86 -9.13 -17.46
CA GLY A 498 -64.91 -9.71 -18.82
C GLY A 498 -64.75 -8.68 -19.96
N ILE A 499 -64.50 -7.42 -19.62
CA ILE A 499 -64.26 -6.35 -20.60
C ILE A 499 -62.73 -6.05 -20.64
N GLU A 500 -62.13 -6.28 -21.79
CA GLU A 500 -60.75 -5.85 -22.04
C GLU A 500 -60.72 -4.37 -22.45
N SER A 501 -59.77 -3.67 -21.92
CA SER A 501 -59.58 -2.26 -22.19
C SER A 501 -58.11 -1.94 -22.35
N GLN A 502 -57.79 -1.09 -23.30
CA GLN A 502 -56.47 -0.50 -23.45
C GLN A 502 -56.38 0.74 -22.58
N ILE A 503 -55.31 0.83 -21.82
CA ILE A 503 -54.94 2.01 -21.06
C ILE A 503 -54.05 2.89 -21.93
N SER A 504 -54.33 4.18 -21.95
CA SER A 504 -53.47 5.20 -22.58
C SER A 504 -53.25 6.35 -21.61
N SER A 505 -52.29 7.23 -21.93
CA SER A 505 -52.07 8.46 -21.16
C SER A 505 -53.29 9.40 -21.11
N THR A 506 -54.24 9.24 -22.01
CA THR A 506 -55.45 10.03 -22.09
C THR A 506 -56.69 9.34 -21.48
N GLY A 507 -56.57 8.09 -21.03
CA GLY A 507 -57.65 7.36 -20.40
C GLY A 507 -57.78 5.90 -20.84
N ARG A 508 -58.91 5.28 -20.50
CA ARG A 508 -59.26 3.89 -20.81
C ARG A 508 -60.18 3.83 -22.03
N SER A 509 -59.80 3.02 -23.02
CA SER A 509 -60.68 2.69 -24.16
C SER A 509 -60.96 1.19 -24.19
N THR A 510 -62.23 0.80 -24.48
CA THR A 510 -62.63 -0.60 -24.64
C THR A 510 -62.01 -1.17 -25.94
N VAL A 511 -61.40 -2.35 -25.87
CA VAL A 511 -60.81 -3.05 -27.03
C VAL A 511 -61.83 -4.06 -27.50
N ALA A 512 -62.12 -4.09 -28.81
CA ALA A 512 -62.89 -5.15 -29.41
C ALA A 512 -62.08 -6.46 -29.30
N LEU A 513 -62.72 -7.56 -28.82
CA LEU A 513 -62.11 -8.87 -28.72
C LEU A 513 -61.44 -9.25 -30.03
N ARG A 514 -60.14 -9.48 -30.04
CA ARG A 514 -59.47 -10.10 -31.18
C ARG A 514 -59.90 -11.57 -31.29
N PRO A 515 -60.25 -12.05 -32.48
CA PRO A 515 -60.76 -13.43 -32.66
C PRO A 515 -59.73 -14.53 -32.35
N ASP A 516 -58.50 -14.19 -32.06
CA ASP A 516 -57.36 -15.15 -32.08
C ASP A 516 -56.95 -15.66 -30.71
N PHE A 517 -57.66 -15.32 -29.64
CA PHE A 517 -57.46 -15.92 -28.30
C PHE A 517 -58.49 -17.02 -28.04
N CYS A 518 -58.34 -18.17 -28.72
CA CYS A 518 -58.88 -19.43 -28.22
C CYS A 518 -57.86 -20.02 -27.22
N PHE A 519 -58.35 -20.39 -26.04
CA PHE A 519 -57.69 -21.06 -24.93
C PHE A 519 -56.92 -22.33 -25.36
#